data_87bdc62577e4b3997400351069667a48
#
_entry.id   87bdc62577e4b3997400351069667a48
#
_cell.length_a   1.000
_cell.length_b   1.000
_cell.length_c   1.000
_cell.angle_alpha   90.00
_cell.angle_beta   90.00
_cell.angle_gamma   90.00
#
_symmetry.space_group_name_H-M   'P 1'
#
loop_
_entity.id
_entity.type
_entity.pdbx_description
1 polymer ?
#
loop_
_entity_poly.entity_id
_entity_poly.type
_entity_poly.pdbx_seq_one_letter_code
_entity_poly.pdbx_strand_id
1 'polypeptide(L)'
;MEKRIFWAGDSTVKQNDYTCFPQTGMGQAFGLFVKHNIRIENYAQNGRSTKSFIGEGRLAAIDKKINKGDFLFIQFGHNDEKPDEERHTDAFGDYQGNLEEFIAVAVKHGAHPVLITPLYRRLFNEDGKTLVDNTHLEYPQAMIQIGEKLSVPVIDLCAKSKELIAEVGIEVSKEWFNHVPAGKYPNFPDGKEDNSHLRYEGAYRFCMIVAEELKQLGGIYKELLLDLDEDNENPELLKD
;
A
#
# COMPACT_ATOMS: atom_id res chain seq x y z
N MET A 1 -5.79 23.36 -9.99
CA MET A 1 -6.70 22.43 -9.28
C MET A 1 -5.86 21.62 -8.33
N GLU A 2 -6.38 21.33 -7.13
CA GLU A 2 -5.77 20.44 -6.16
C GLU A 2 -5.72 19.03 -6.77
N LYS A 3 -4.53 18.39 -6.79
CA LYS A 3 -4.38 17.02 -7.24
C LYS A 3 -4.70 16.07 -6.08
N ARG A 4 -5.34 14.94 -6.35
CA ARG A 4 -5.70 13.95 -5.32
C ARG A 4 -5.13 12.60 -5.67
N ILE A 5 -4.78 11.86 -4.61
CA ILE A 5 -4.43 10.45 -4.69
C ILE A 5 -5.57 9.68 -4.04
N PHE A 6 -6.34 8.95 -4.84
CA PHE A 6 -7.29 7.96 -4.36
C PHE A 6 -6.54 6.68 -4.11
N TRP A 7 -6.65 6.11 -2.92
CA TRP A 7 -5.98 4.85 -2.63
C TRP A 7 -7.01 3.74 -2.35
N ALA A 8 -7.09 2.79 -3.27
CA ALA A 8 -7.85 1.56 -3.14
C ALA A 8 -6.94 0.46 -2.59
N GLY A 9 -7.38 -0.26 -1.56
CA GLY A 9 -6.57 -1.28 -0.93
C GLY A 9 -7.23 -1.95 0.27
N ASP A 10 -6.45 -2.72 0.97
CA ASP A 10 -6.84 -3.50 2.15
C ASP A 10 -6.34 -2.88 3.48
N SER A 11 -6.18 -3.74 4.51
CA SER A 11 -5.75 -3.33 5.86
C SER A 11 -4.32 -2.80 5.92
N THR A 12 -3.46 -3.13 4.96
CA THR A 12 -2.08 -2.65 4.90
C THR A 12 -1.99 -1.19 4.45
N VAL A 13 -3.05 -0.70 3.80
CA VAL A 13 -3.18 0.67 3.29
C VAL A 13 -4.09 1.54 4.14
N LYS A 14 -5.10 0.93 4.79
CA LYS A 14 -6.17 1.64 5.49
C LYS A 14 -5.66 2.70 6.46
N GLN A 15 -6.33 3.85 6.47
CA GLN A 15 -6.20 4.82 7.56
C GLN A 15 -6.97 4.31 8.78
N ASN A 16 -6.23 3.98 9.83
CA ASN A 16 -6.78 3.48 11.09
C ASN A 16 -7.08 4.65 12.04
N ASP A 17 -8.10 4.47 12.88
CA ASP A 17 -8.40 5.36 13.98
C ASP A 17 -7.69 4.91 15.28
N TYR A 18 -7.90 5.67 16.35
CA TYR A 18 -7.25 5.40 17.65
C TYR A 18 -7.60 4.04 18.25
N THR A 19 -8.71 3.42 17.85
CA THR A 19 -9.13 2.10 18.38
C THR A 19 -8.24 0.96 17.88
N CYS A 20 -7.50 1.21 16.80
CA CYS A 20 -6.55 0.26 16.22
C CYS A 20 -5.08 0.56 16.60
N PHE A 21 -4.82 1.70 17.30
CA PHE A 21 -3.45 2.11 17.64
C PHE A 21 -2.72 1.01 18.43
N PRO A 22 -1.46 0.63 18.06
CA PRO A 22 -0.52 1.32 17.16
C PRO A 22 -0.57 0.89 15.68
N GLN A 23 -1.58 0.12 15.24
CA GLN A 23 -1.68 -0.29 13.84
C GLN A 23 -1.82 0.93 12.92
N THR A 24 -0.98 1.01 11.91
CA THR A 24 -0.90 2.11 10.95
C THR A 24 -0.84 1.57 9.53
N GLY A 25 -1.71 2.02 8.64
CA GLY A 25 -1.62 1.63 7.23
C GLY A 25 -0.74 2.59 6.42
N MET A 26 -0.23 2.12 5.28
CA MET A 26 0.61 2.91 4.39
C MET A 26 -0.10 4.18 3.91
N GLY A 27 -1.38 4.08 3.52
CA GLY A 27 -2.14 5.25 3.08
C GLY A 27 -2.37 6.32 4.17
N GLN A 28 -2.13 5.98 5.43
CA GLN A 28 -2.11 6.91 6.56
C GLN A 28 -0.76 7.64 6.67
N ALA A 29 0.36 6.94 6.43
CA ALA A 29 1.70 7.48 6.54
C ALA A 29 2.16 8.23 5.28
N PHE A 30 1.59 7.92 4.11
CA PHE A 30 2.05 8.44 2.82
C PHE A 30 1.94 9.97 2.68
N GLY A 31 1.07 10.60 3.49
CA GLY A 31 0.97 12.06 3.57
C GLY A 31 2.27 12.78 3.92
N LEU A 32 3.24 12.07 4.52
CA LEU A 32 4.57 12.59 4.86
C LEU A 32 5.51 12.74 3.66
N PHE A 33 5.16 12.13 2.52
CA PHE A 33 6.00 12.08 1.32
C PHE A 33 5.48 12.97 0.19
N VAL A 34 4.27 13.50 0.31
CA VAL A 34 3.62 14.28 -0.75
C VAL A 34 3.54 15.75 -0.42
N LYS A 35 3.55 16.59 -1.45
CA LYS A 35 3.43 18.06 -1.33
C LYS A 35 2.11 18.44 -0.63
N HIS A 36 2.12 19.58 0.06
CA HIS A 36 0.98 20.05 0.85
C HIS A 36 -0.31 20.29 0.05
N ASN A 37 -0.21 20.49 -1.26
CA ASN A 37 -1.34 20.66 -2.17
C ASN A 37 -1.85 19.34 -2.76
N ILE A 38 -1.33 18.20 -2.30
CA ILE A 38 -1.78 16.86 -2.69
C ILE A 38 -2.64 16.29 -1.57
N ARG A 39 -3.88 15.94 -1.88
CA ARG A 39 -4.80 15.32 -0.92
C ARG A 39 -4.89 13.81 -1.11
N ILE A 40 -4.78 13.05 -0.03
CA ILE A 40 -4.97 11.59 -0.04
C ILE A 40 -6.42 11.28 0.35
N GLU A 41 -7.14 10.63 -0.55
CA GLU A 41 -8.48 10.07 -0.36
C GLU A 41 -8.35 8.54 -0.17
N ASN A 42 -8.24 8.10 1.08
CA ASN A 42 -8.03 6.68 1.40
C ASN A 42 -9.36 5.92 1.45
N TYR A 43 -9.57 5.02 0.49
CA TYR A 43 -10.75 4.14 0.39
C TYR A 43 -10.49 2.72 0.88
N ALA A 44 -9.24 2.42 1.29
CA ALA A 44 -8.86 1.09 1.75
C ALA A 44 -9.64 0.66 2.99
N GLN A 45 -9.89 -0.65 3.10
CA GLN A 45 -10.62 -1.23 4.23
C GLN A 45 -10.10 -2.61 4.59
N ASN A 46 -10.09 -2.92 5.88
CA ASN A 46 -9.62 -4.19 6.41
C ASN A 46 -10.30 -5.38 5.74
N GLY A 47 -9.51 -6.38 5.35
CA GLY A 47 -10.00 -7.65 4.84
C GLY A 47 -10.55 -7.63 3.41
N ARG A 48 -10.39 -6.53 2.65
CA ARG A 48 -10.93 -6.45 1.28
C ARG A 48 -9.95 -7.01 0.27
N SER A 49 -10.48 -7.91 -0.56
CA SER A 49 -9.91 -8.30 -1.84
C SER A 49 -10.38 -7.34 -2.93
N THR A 50 -9.84 -7.45 -4.14
CA THR A 50 -10.37 -6.71 -5.32
C THR A 50 -11.85 -6.99 -5.50
N LYS A 51 -12.28 -8.26 -5.44
CA LYS A 51 -13.66 -8.73 -5.55
C LYS A 51 -14.59 -8.08 -4.52
N SER A 52 -14.28 -8.20 -3.23
CA SER A 52 -15.11 -7.66 -2.16
C SER A 52 -15.12 -6.12 -2.14
N PHE A 53 -14.02 -5.47 -2.51
CA PHE A 53 -13.95 -4.01 -2.63
C PHE A 53 -14.90 -3.49 -3.73
N ILE A 54 -14.94 -4.14 -4.88
CA ILE A 54 -15.87 -3.83 -5.97
C ILE A 54 -17.30 -4.13 -5.54
N GLY A 55 -17.55 -5.33 -5.00
CA GLY A 55 -18.88 -5.78 -4.58
C GLY A 55 -19.54 -4.90 -3.52
N GLU A 56 -18.75 -4.27 -2.64
CA GLU A 56 -19.24 -3.30 -1.64
C GLU A 56 -19.49 -1.89 -2.23
N GLY A 57 -19.28 -1.69 -3.53
CA GLY A 57 -19.46 -0.40 -4.18
C GLY A 57 -18.37 0.65 -3.86
N ARG A 58 -17.23 0.23 -3.31
CA ARG A 58 -16.12 1.14 -2.97
C ARG A 58 -15.44 1.72 -4.21
N LEU A 59 -15.26 0.89 -5.25
CA LEU A 59 -14.77 1.36 -6.54
C LEU A 59 -15.77 2.35 -7.18
N ALA A 60 -17.07 2.07 -7.10
CA ALA A 60 -18.11 2.98 -7.59
C ALA A 60 -18.13 4.32 -6.80
N ALA A 61 -17.73 4.31 -5.53
CA ALA A 61 -17.59 5.55 -4.76
C ALA A 61 -16.37 6.38 -5.22
N ILE A 62 -15.29 5.74 -5.64
CA ILE A 62 -14.15 6.40 -6.29
C ILE A 62 -14.55 6.94 -7.67
N ASP A 63 -15.21 6.14 -8.50
CA ASP A 63 -15.69 6.51 -9.85
C ASP A 63 -16.49 7.82 -9.85
N LYS A 64 -17.30 8.05 -8.80
CA LYS A 64 -18.11 9.27 -8.65
C LYS A 64 -17.31 10.53 -8.31
N LYS A 65 -16.07 10.39 -7.84
CA LYS A 65 -15.30 11.52 -7.28
C LYS A 65 -13.99 11.80 -8.01
N ILE A 66 -13.38 10.78 -8.60
CA ILE A 66 -12.11 10.90 -9.30
C ILE A 66 -12.26 11.76 -10.56
N ASN A 67 -11.29 12.63 -10.81
CA ASN A 67 -11.33 13.55 -11.93
C ASN A 67 -10.00 13.55 -12.70
N LYS A 68 -10.01 14.26 -13.82
CA LYS A 68 -8.83 14.43 -14.66
C LYS A 68 -7.64 14.97 -13.87
N GLY A 69 -6.51 14.28 -13.98
CA GLY A 69 -5.26 14.65 -13.34
C GLY A 69 -5.11 14.15 -11.90
N ASP A 70 -6.13 13.49 -11.33
CA ASP A 70 -6.01 12.73 -10.09
C ASP A 70 -5.22 11.44 -10.31
N PHE A 71 -4.87 10.77 -9.22
CA PHE A 71 -4.20 9.48 -9.24
C PHE A 71 -5.05 8.42 -8.56
N LEU A 72 -5.03 7.18 -9.08
CA LEU A 72 -5.62 6.01 -8.43
C LEU A 72 -4.52 5.00 -8.12
N PHE A 73 -4.14 4.89 -6.84
CA PHE A 73 -3.23 3.87 -6.34
C PHE A 73 -4.02 2.63 -5.97
N ILE A 74 -3.61 1.47 -6.49
CA ILE A 74 -4.34 0.20 -6.40
C ILE A 74 -3.41 -0.83 -5.78
N GLN A 75 -3.70 -1.26 -4.54
CA GLN A 75 -2.88 -2.21 -3.79
C GLN A 75 -3.73 -3.31 -3.17
N PHE A 76 -3.67 -4.52 -3.75
CA PHE A 76 -4.41 -5.69 -3.30
C PHE A 76 -3.57 -6.97 -3.46
N GLY A 77 -4.07 -8.09 -2.93
CA GLY A 77 -3.48 -9.41 -3.00
C GLY A 77 -3.61 -10.19 -1.69
N HIS A 78 -3.40 -9.55 -0.53
CA HIS A 78 -3.48 -10.20 0.79
C HIS A 78 -4.77 -10.94 1.08
N ASN A 79 -5.87 -10.51 0.50
CA ASN A 79 -7.20 -11.09 0.72
C ASN A 79 -7.71 -11.83 -0.51
N ASP A 80 -7.26 -11.50 -1.69
CA ASP A 80 -7.59 -12.19 -2.94
C ASP A 80 -7.16 -13.66 -2.92
N GLU A 81 -6.05 -13.96 -2.26
CA GLU A 81 -5.52 -15.32 -2.06
C GLU A 81 -6.27 -16.15 -1.00
N LYS A 82 -7.19 -15.55 -0.23
CA LYS A 82 -7.93 -16.27 0.80
C LYS A 82 -8.90 -17.27 0.18
N PRO A 83 -9.08 -18.46 0.78
CA PRO A 83 -9.89 -19.52 0.17
C PRO A 83 -11.40 -19.32 0.27
N ASP A 84 -11.86 -18.33 1.02
CA ASP A 84 -13.30 -18.07 1.18
C ASP A 84 -13.88 -17.39 -0.07
N GLU A 85 -15.11 -17.81 -0.44
CA GLU A 85 -15.81 -17.38 -1.63
C GLU A 85 -16.01 -15.86 -1.74
N GLU A 86 -16.14 -15.18 -0.60
CA GLU A 86 -16.38 -13.74 -0.54
C GLU A 86 -15.18 -12.94 -1.07
N ARG A 87 -13.96 -13.44 -0.83
CA ARG A 87 -12.72 -12.72 -1.13
C ARG A 87 -11.92 -13.33 -2.27
N HIS A 88 -11.99 -14.65 -2.40
CA HIS A 88 -11.14 -15.39 -3.33
C HIS A 88 -11.32 -14.94 -4.78
N THR A 89 -10.18 -14.85 -5.47
CA THR A 89 -10.07 -14.62 -6.91
C THR A 89 -8.97 -15.51 -7.48
N ASP A 90 -9.09 -15.91 -8.74
CA ASP A 90 -7.98 -16.53 -9.46
C ASP A 90 -6.99 -15.46 -9.92
N ALA A 91 -5.69 -15.66 -9.63
CA ALA A 91 -4.66 -14.64 -9.87
C ALA A 91 -4.62 -14.14 -11.33
N PHE A 92 -4.60 -15.06 -12.31
CA PHE A 92 -4.61 -14.75 -13.74
C PHE A 92 -6.01 -14.71 -14.38
N GLY A 93 -7.06 -14.81 -13.57
CA GLY A 93 -8.46 -14.73 -13.95
C GLY A 93 -9.13 -13.50 -13.37
N ASP A 94 -10.02 -13.74 -12.37
CA ASP A 94 -10.84 -12.68 -11.76
C ASP A 94 -10.02 -11.54 -11.16
N TYR A 95 -8.83 -11.82 -10.57
CA TYR A 95 -7.98 -10.78 -10.00
C TYR A 95 -7.52 -9.79 -11.07
N GLN A 96 -7.00 -10.28 -12.21
CA GLN A 96 -6.63 -9.41 -13.33
C GLN A 96 -7.84 -8.67 -13.90
N GLY A 97 -8.99 -9.35 -14.07
CA GLY A 97 -10.22 -8.72 -14.52
C GLY A 97 -10.67 -7.58 -13.59
N ASN A 98 -10.61 -7.80 -12.29
CA ASN A 98 -10.92 -6.77 -11.31
C ASN A 98 -9.93 -5.60 -11.39
N LEU A 99 -8.63 -5.85 -11.54
CA LEU A 99 -7.63 -4.79 -11.72
C LEU A 99 -7.89 -3.97 -13.00
N GLU A 100 -8.33 -4.62 -14.09
CA GLU A 100 -8.76 -3.92 -15.31
C GLU A 100 -9.91 -2.95 -15.03
N GLU A 101 -10.89 -3.32 -14.17
CA GLU A 101 -11.99 -2.43 -13.77
C GLU A 101 -11.49 -1.19 -13.01
N PHE A 102 -10.55 -1.35 -12.06
CA PHE A 102 -9.93 -0.20 -11.37
C PHE A 102 -9.21 0.72 -12.35
N ILE A 103 -8.42 0.15 -13.26
CA ILE A 103 -7.70 0.91 -14.28
C ILE A 103 -8.68 1.66 -15.18
N ALA A 104 -9.75 1.00 -15.62
CA ALA A 104 -10.76 1.59 -16.48
C ALA A 104 -11.46 2.78 -15.81
N VAL A 105 -11.74 2.73 -14.52
CA VAL A 105 -12.27 3.87 -13.74
C VAL A 105 -11.33 5.06 -13.82
N ALA A 106 -10.03 4.89 -13.59
CA ALA A 106 -9.08 5.98 -13.67
C ALA A 106 -8.99 6.55 -15.09
N VAL A 107 -8.82 5.71 -16.09
CA VAL A 107 -8.66 6.11 -17.49
C VAL A 107 -9.91 6.84 -18.01
N LYS A 108 -11.11 6.36 -17.68
CA LYS A 108 -12.38 6.99 -18.05
C LYS A 108 -12.47 8.46 -17.64
N HIS A 109 -11.87 8.81 -16.51
CA HIS A 109 -11.87 10.18 -15.98
C HIS A 109 -10.61 10.98 -16.34
N GLY A 110 -9.66 10.39 -17.07
CA GLY A 110 -8.37 11.02 -17.36
C GLY A 110 -7.48 11.16 -16.12
N ALA A 111 -7.68 10.28 -15.15
CA ALA A 111 -6.81 10.10 -13.98
C ALA A 111 -5.71 9.08 -14.28
N HIS A 112 -4.71 8.99 -13.41
CA HIS A 112 -3.50 8.20 -13.59
C HIS A 112 -3.51 6.99 -12.66
N PRO A 113 -3.77 5.75 -13.16
CA PRO A 113 -3.66 4.55 -12.36
C PRO A 113 -2.20 4.18 -12.06
N VAL A 114 -1.94 3.67 -10.85
CA VAL A 114 -0.67 3.07 -10.44
C VAL A 114 -0.99 1.79 -9.71
N LEU A 115 -0.46 0.67 -10.18
CA LEU A 115 -0.55 -0.62 -9.52
C LEU A 115 0.59 -0.74 -8.50
N ILE A 116 0.28 -1.29 -7.32
CA ILE A 116 1.26 -1.53 -6.24
C ILE A 116 1.06 -2.96 -5.79
N THR A 117 2.08 -3.82 -5.98
CA THR A 117 1.99 -5.22 -5.55
C THR A 117 1.84 -5.32 -4.02
N PRO A 118 1.23 -6.40 -3.48
CA PRO A 118 0.99 -6.50 -2.05
C PRO A 118 2.30 -6.46 -1.25
N LEU A 119 2.25 -5.83 -0.08
CA LEU A 119 3.37 -5.79 0.87
C LEU A 119 3.76 -7.22 1.28
N TYR A 120 5.06 -7.55 1.29
CA TYR A 120 5.54 -8.87 1.70
C TYR A 120 5.21 -9.16 3.17
N ARG A 121 4.78 -10.40 3.48
CA ARG A 121 4.58 -10.81 4.88
C ARG A 121 5.93 -11.10 5.55
N ARG A 122 6.09 -10.61 6.76
CA ARG A 122 7.27 -10.86 7.58
C ARG A 122 7.24 -12.28 8.16
N LEU A 123 7.35 -13.28 7.31
CA LEU A 123 7.41 -14.67 7.73
C LEU A 123 8.83 -15.20 7.52
N PHE A 124 9.51 -15.51 8.61
CA PHE A 124 10.83 -16.12 8.59
C PHE A 124 10.70 -17.63 8.70
N ASN A 125 11.62 -18.35 8.05
CA ASN A 125 11.83 -19.77 8.23
C ASN A 125 12.34 -20.07 9.65
N GLU A 126 12.39 -21.35 10.03
CA GLU A 126 12.87 -21.80 11.35
C GLU A 126 14.33 -21.40 11.63
N ASP A 127 15.11 -21.12 10.60
CA ASP A 127 16.48 -20.62 10.73
C ASP A 127 16.57 -19.18 11.29
N GLY A 128 15.44 -18.45 11.34
CA GLY A 128 15.35 -17.05 11.77
C GLY A 128 16.12 -16.05 10.89
N LYS A 129 16.59 -16.48 9.72
CA LYS A 129 17.43 -15.66 8.83
C LYS A 129 16.83 -15.46 7.45
N THR A 130 16.22 -16.51 6.91
CA THR A 130 15.61 -16.46 5.58
C THR A 130 14.11 -16.25 5.67
N LEU A 131 13.54 -15.47 4.76
CA LEU A 131 12.10 -15.29 4.65
C LEU A 131 11.48 -16.50 3.94
N VAL A 132 10.26 -16.86 4.35
CA VAL A 132 9.43 -17.84 3.65
C VAL A 132 9.19 -17.34 2.24
N ASP A 133 9.48 -18.14 1.24
CA ASP A 133 9.26 -17.76 -0.15
C ASP A 133 7.78 -17.68 -0.51
N ASN A 134 7.48 -16.79 -1.45
CA ASN A 134 6.18 -16.71 -2.12
C ASN A 134 4.96 -16.61 -1.18
N THR A 135 4.99 -15.66 -0.25
CA THR A 135 3.90 -15.46 0.71
C THR A 135 2.60 -14.94 0.08
N HIS A 136 2.60 -14.57 -1.20
CA HIS A 136 1.45 -14.02 -1.95
C HIS A 136 1.14 -14.81 -3.22
N LEU A 137 1.63 -16.06 -3.32
CA LEU A 137 1.39 -16.92 -4.47
C LEU A 137 1.69 -16.19 -5.80
N GLU A 138 0.80 -16.26 -6.77
CA GLU A 138 0.96 -15.70 -8.11
C GLU A 138 0.42 -14.27 -8.26
N TYR A 139 -0.19 -13.68 -7.21
CA TYR A 139 -0.86 -12.38 -7.27
C TYR A 139 0.08 -11.22 -7.63
N PRO A 140 1.31 -11.11 -7.09
CA PRO A 140 2.25 -10.07 -7.52
C PRO A 140 2.58 -10.17 -9.00
N GLN A 141 2.84 -11.38 -9.51
CA GLN A 141 3.15 -11.63 -10.90
C GLN A 141 1.96 -11.31 -11.82
N ALA A 142 0.75 -11.67 -11.41
CA ALA A 142 -0.48 -11.38 -12.15
C ALA A 142 -0.72 -9.86 -12.25
N MET A 143 -0.43 -9.09 -11.18
CA MET A 143 -0.52 -7.63 -11.21
C MET A 143 0.54 -7.00 -12.12
N ILE A 144 1.78 -7.49 -12.10
CA ILE A 144 2.83 -7.02 -13.00
C ILE A 144 2.43 -7.27 -14.45
N GLN A 145 1.97 -8.47 -14.77
CA GLN A 145 1.58 -8.86 -16.13
C GLN A 145 0.45 -7.97 -16.68
N ILE A 146 -0.57 -7.67 -15.87
CA ILE A 146 -1.67 -6.82 -16.33
C ILE A 146 -1.22 -5.35 -16.49
N GLY A 147 -0.33 -4.88 -15.63
CA GLY A 147 0.28 -3.56 -15.76
C GLY A 147 1.07 -3.41 -17.06
N GLU A 148 1.90 -4.39 -17.39
CA GLU A 148 2.64 -4.45 -18.65
C GLU A 148 1.68 -4.46 -19.86
N LYS A 149 0.67 -5.34 -19.85
CA LYS A 149 -0.33 -5.48 -20.91
C LYS A 149 -1.05 -4.17 -21.20
N LEU A 150 -1.40 -3.42 -20.16
CA LEU A 150 -2.17 -2.18 -20.26
C LEU A 150 -1.31 -0.91 -20.25
N SER A 151 0.02 -1.05 -20.20
CA SER A 151 0.97 0.08 -20.08
C SER A 151 0.68 0.98 -18.88
N VAL A 152 0.32 0.38 -17.75
CA VAL A 152 0.11 1.04 -16.46
C VAL A 152 1.33 0.84 -15.58
N PRO A 153 1.86 1.89 -14.93
CA PRO A 153 2.98 1.76 -14.01
C PRO A 153 2.69 0.76 -12.88
N VAL A 154 3.68 -0.09 -12.59
CA VAL A 154 3.64 -1.04 -11.48
C VAL A 154 4.80 -0.76 -10.54
N ILE A 155 4.51 -0.57 -9.27
CA ILE A 155 5.49 -0.55 -8.18
C ILE A 155 5.53 -1.96 -7.58
N ASP A 156 6.63 -2.68 -7.77
CA ASP A 156 6.81 -4.01 -7.16
C ASP A 156 7.22 -3.89 -5.69
N LEU A 157 6.25 -3.46 -4.87
CA LEU A 157 6.43 -3.37 -3.43
C LEU A 157 6.70 -4.74 -2.80
N CYS A 158 6.15 -5.83 -3.38
CA CYS A 158 6.35 -7.19 -2.87
C CYS A 158 7.81 -7.57 -2.86
N ALA A 159 8.50 -7.44 -3.99
CA ALA A 159 9.92 -7.75 -4.09
C ALA A 159 10.77 -6.80 -3.23
N LYS A 160 10.55 -5.50 -3.33
CA LYS A 160 11.34 -4.49 -2.60
C LYS A 160 11.16 -4.57 -1.08
N SER A 161 9.95 -4.84 -0.60
CA SER A 161 9.74 -5.02 0.84
C SER A 161 10.32 -6.33 1.35
N LYS A 162 10.32 -7.41 0.54
CA LYS A 162 11.02 -8.66 0.85
C LYS A 162 12.51 -8.41 1.06
N GLU A 163 13.15 -7.72 0.12
CA GLU A 163 14.57 -7.38 0.18
C GLU A 163 14.89 -6.57 1.45
N LEU A 164 14.13 -5.50 1.71
CA LEU A 164 14.34 -4.64 2.88
C LEU A 164 14.13 -5.39 4.20
N ILE A 165 13.10 -6.24 4.32
CA ILE A 165 12.85 -7.06 5.51
C ILE A 165 14.00 -8.06 5.71
N ALA A 166 14.50 -8.68 4.63
CA ALA A 166 15.61 -9.63 4.70
C ALA A 166 16.92 -8.94 5.11
N GLU A 167 17.21 -7.76 4.58
CA GLU A 167 18.41 -6.97 4.88
C GLU A 167 18.49 -6.61 6.37
N VAL A 168 17.40 -6.09 6.95
CA VAL A 168 17.38 -5.67 8.36
C VAL A 168 17.21 -6.84 9.35
N GLY A 169 16.73 -7.97 8.87
CA GLY A 169 16.59 -9.20 9.65
C GLY A 169 15.40 -9.23 10.60
N ILE A 170 15.29 -10.37 11.32
CA ILE A 170 14.11 -10.72 12.11
C ILE A 170 13.86 -9.78 13.28
N GLU A 171 14.90 -9.32 13.99
CA GLU A 171 14.72 -8.48 15.19
C GLU A 171 14.30 -7.06 14.82
N VAL A 172 15.01 -6.41 13.88
CA VAL A 172 14.71 -5.04 13.47
C VAL A 172 13.35 -4.95 12.79
N SER A 173 13.07 -5.84 11.84
CA SER A 173 11.80 -5.83 11.12
C SER A 173 10.60 -6.10 12.02
N LYS A 174 10.76 -6.77 13.18
CA LYS A 174 9.69 -7.00 14.15
C LYS A 174 9.06 -5.69 14.63
N GLU A 175 9.86 -4.64 14.77
CA GLU A 175 9.39 -3.32 15.21
C GLU A 175 8.52 -2.60 14.16
N TRP A 176 8.54 -3.03 12.92
CA TRP A 176 7.76 -2.46 11.81
C TRP A 176 6.34 -3.05 11.71
N PHE A 177 6.18 -4.25 12.23
CA PHE A 177 4.92 -4.98 12.20
C PHE A 177 4.21 -4.92 13.56
N ASN A 178 2.95 -5.30 13.59
CA ASN A 178 2.11 -5.15 14.78
C ASN A 178 2.40 -6.24 15.84
N HIS A 179 3.67 -6.31 16.23
CA HIS A 179 4.16 -7.09 17.38
C HIS A 179 4.18 -6.19 18.61
N VAL A 180 3.24 -6.39 19.51
CA VAL A 180 3.11 -5.57 20.71
C VAL A 180 3.04 -6.44 21.97
N PRO A 181 3.82 -6.12 23.02
CA PRO A 181 3.76 -6.83 24.28
C PRO A 181 2.41 -6.65 24.97
N ALA A 182 1.99 -7.65 25.75
CA ALA A 182 0.82 -7.55 26.60
C ALA A 182 0.91 -6.33 27.55
N GLY A 183 -0.20 -5.64 27.74
CA GLY A 183 -0.31 -4.49 28.64
C GLY A 183 0.30 -3.19 28.14
N LYS A 184 0.99 -3.17 26.97
CA LYS A 184 1.61 -1.96 26.44
C LYS A 184 0.62 -0.97 25.83
N TYR A 185 -0.40 -1.49 25.15
CA TYR A 185 -1.42 -0.69 24.47
C TYR A 185 -2.82 -1.10 24.91
N PRO A 186 -3.71 -0.16 25.26
CA PRO A 186 -5.08 -0.48 25.69
C PRO A 186 -5.87 -1.29 24.64
N ASN A 187 -5.58 -1.07 23.34
CA ASN A 187 -6.25 -1.78 22.25
C ASN A 187 -5.78 -3.24 22.07
N PHE A 188 -4.67 -3.60 22.69
CA PHE A 188 -4.08 -4.95 22.67
C PHE A 188 -3.65 -5.37 24.07
N PRO A 189 -4.61 -5.56 25.02
CA PRO A 189 -4.29 -5.86 26.41
C PRO A 189 -3.49 -7.16 26.56
N ASP A 190 -3.78 -8.16 25.74
CA ASP A 190 -3.09 -9.45 25.72
C ASP A 190 -1.85 -9.48 24.82
N GLY A 191 -1.49 -8.32 24.25
CA GLY A 191 -0.45 -8.21 23.21
C GLY A 191 -0.94 -8.68 21.84
N LYS A 192 -0.03 -8.67 20.87
CA LYS A 192 -0.29 -9.16 19.51
C LYS A 192 1.01 -9.58 18.84
N GLU A 193 0.96 -10.66 18.07
CA GLU A 193 2.00 -11.09 17.14
C GLU A 193 1.43 -11.14 15.72
N ASP A 194 1.80 -10.18 14.89
CA ASP A 194 1.22 -10.02 13.55
C ASP A 194 2.31 -9.65 12.54
N ASN A 195 2.51 -10.52 11.58
CA ASN A 195 3.51 -10.40 10.53
C ASN A 195 2.99 -9.77 9.22
N SER A 196 1.80 -9.20 9.25
CA SER A 196 1.14 -8.60 8.07
C SER A 196 0.78 -7.14 8.27
N HIS A 197 0.21 -6.79 9.43
CA HIS A 197 -0.20 -5.42 9.71
C HIS A 197 0.96 -4.60 10.30
N LEU A 198 1.00 -3.33 9.95
CA LEU A 198 2.12 -2.45 10.25
C LEU A 198 1.87 -1.61 11.51
N ARG A 199 2.96 -1.19 12.13
CA ARG A 199 3.03 -0.02 12.99
C ARG A 199 3.54 1.17 12.18
N TYR A 200 3.55 2.36 12.79
CA TYR A 200 3.96 3.59 12.13
C TYR A 200 5.33 3.49 11.43
N GLU A 201 6.33 2.95 12.11
CA GLU A 201 7.68 2.80 11.54
C GLU A 201 7.69 1.96 10.26
N GLY A 202 6.99 0.83 10.27
CA GLY A 202 6.85 0.00 9.08
C GLY A 202 6.08 0.70 7.96
N ALA A 203 4.96 1.34 8.30
CA ALA A 203 4.19 2.10 7.32
C ALA A 203 5.05 3.20 6.67
N TYR A 204 5.85 3.92 7.46
CA TYR A 204 6.79 4.93 6.96
C TYR A 204 7.83 4.33 6.01
N ARG A 205 8.51 3.24 6.43
CA ARG A 205 9.56 2.57 5.63
C ARG A 205 9.04 2.08 4.28
N PHE A 206 7.87 1.44 4.26
CA PHE A 206 7.30 0.93 3.01
C PHE A 206 6.69 2.05 2.14
N CYS A 207 6.20 3.13 2.73
CA CYS A 207 5.85 4.34 1.98
C CYS A 207 7.06 5.00 1.33
N MET A 208 8.23 4.96 1.96
CA MET A 208 9.47 5.46 1.37
C MET A 208 9.81 4.69 0.09
N ILE A 209 9.66 3.36 0.06
CA ILE A 209 9.83 2.57 -1.16
C ILE A 209 8.88 3.06 -2.26
N VAL A 210 7.59 3.25 -1.94
CA VAL A 210 6.61 3.74 -2.93
C VAL A 210 6.99 5.13 -3.45
N ALA A 211 7.44 6.03 -2.56
CA ALA A 211 7.87 7.37 -2.96
C ALA A 211 9.12 7.34 -3.87
N GLU A 212 10.11 6.50 -3.54
CA GLU A 212 11.30 6.33 -4.37
C GLU A 212 10.96 5.81 -5.77
N GLU A 213 10.06 4.83 -5.87
CA GLU A 213 9.60 4.31 -7.17
C GLU A 213 8.84 5.36 -7.97
N LEU A 214 7.97 6.15 -7.34
CA LEU A 214 7.31 7.28 -8.00
C LEU A 214 8.32 8.34 -8.47
N LYS A 215 9.39 8.59 -7.68
CA LYS A 215 10.49 9.49 -8.09
C LYS A 215 11.21 8.95 -9.32
N GLN A 216 11.43 7.63 -9.40
CA GLN A 216 12.06 6.97 -10.56
C GLN A 216 11.17 6.99 -11.81
N LEU A 217 9.84 6.83 -11.67
CA LEU A 217 8.89 6.99 -12.76
C LEU A 217 8.96 8.41 -13.39
N GLY A 218 9.36 9.41 -12.61
CA GLY A 218 9.55 10.76 -13.08
C GLY A 218 8.26 11.50 -13.46
N GLY A 219 8.38 12.61 -14.18
CA GLY A 219 7.25 13.38 -14.70
C GLY A 219 6.18 13.66 -13.63
N ILE A 220 4.92 13.43 -13.98
CA ILE A 220 3.76 13.70 -13.14
C ILE A 220 3.77 12.95 -11.81
N TYR A 221 4.45 11.78 -11.71
CA TYR A 221 4.56 10.98 -10.50
C TYR A 221 5.54 11.61 -9.51
N LYS A 222 6.73 12.03 -9.99
CA LYS A 222 7.71 12.76 -9.18
C LYS A 222 7.14 14.08 -8.66
N GLU A 223 6.32 14.77 -9.45
CA GLU A 223 5.69 16.04 -9.07
C GLU A 223 4.78 15.95 -7.85
N LEU A 224 4.30 14.74 -7.47
CA LEU A 224 3.51 14.53 -6.27
C LEU A 224 4.32 14.68 -4.98
N LEU A 225 5.61 14.38 -5.06
CA LEU A 225 6.48 14.18 -3.91
C LEU A 225 7.06 15.50 -3.39
N LEU A 226 7.28 15.55 -2.07
CA LEU A 226 8.16 16.54 -1.46
C LEU A 226 9.57 16.37 -2.02
N ASP A 227 10.23 17.48 -2.28
CA ASP A 227 11.65 17.49 -2.63
C ASP A 227 12.47 17.62 -1.34
N LEU A 228 12.70 16.47 -0.69
CA LEU A 228 13.41 16.41 0.59
C LEU A 228 14.88 16.87 0.49
N ASP A 229 15.40 16.94 -0.74
CA ASP A 229 16.75 17.42 -1.00
C ASP A 229 16.83 18.98 -1.01
N GLU A 230 15.73 19.65 -1.42
CA GLU A 230 15.63 21.12 -1.44
C GLU A 230 15.28 21.72 -0.05
N ASP A 231 14.45 21.02 0.75
CA ASP A 231 14.02 21.53 2.06
C ASP A 231 15.13 21.46 3.13
N ASN A 232 16.17 20.62 2.96
CA ASN A 232 17.31 20.57 3.86
C ASN A 232 18.29 21.77 3.70
N GLU A 233 18.15 22.57 2.64
CA GLU A 233 18.98 23.78 2.43
C GLU A 233 18.33 25.07 2.98
N ASN A 234 17.10 25.00 3.54
CA ASN A 234 16.45 26.17 4.11
C ASN A 234 16.49 26.17 5.64
N PRO A 235 17.52 26.80 6.27
CA PRO A 235 17.67 26.83 7.74
C PRO A 235 16.62 27.71 8.45
N GLU A 236 15.72 28.37 7.73
CA GLU A 236 14.66 29.19 8.32
C GLU A 236 13.45 28.37 8.81
N LEU A 237 13.25 27.14 8.30
CA LEU A 237 12.17 26.24 8.73
C LEU A 237 12.43 25.51 10.05
N LEU A 238 13.63 25.66 10.63
CA LEU A 238 14.02 25.06 11.91
C LEU A 238 14.04 26.05 13.09
N LYS A 239 13.43 27.21 12.94
CA LYS A 239 13.48 28.31 13.94
C LYS A 239 12.17 28.61 14.66
N ASP A 240 11.29 27.61 14.83
CA ASP A 240 10.12 27.74 15.72
C ASP A 240 10.16 26.72 16.87
#